data_216f55bc9ce0ea07eb67d6895b2d2359
#
_entry.id   216f55bc9ce0ea07eb67d6895b2d2359
#
_cell.length_a   1.000
_cell.length_b   1.000
_cell.length_c   1.000
_cell.angle_alpha   90.00
_cell.angle_beta   90.00
_cell.angle_gamma   90.00
#
_symmetry.space_group_name_H-M   'P 1'
#
loop_
_entity.id
_entity.type
_entity.pdbx_description
1 polymer ?
#
loop_
_entity_poly.entity_id
_entity_poly.type
_entity_poly.pdbx_seq_one_letter_code
_entity_poly.pdbx_strand_id
1 'polypeptide(L)'
;MPEIPEGSPVKRPQPTPFLPAFFLFLARLTGLARMARSRIPRLAATAVLATQTLTAAASLPIEKIRLPRGFHIEVLSDEVPSARAMTLSPKGILYVGSLDGHVYALELRNGRVTGRHIIASGLQMPAGVAWHDGALYVSAVSKIVRFDAIDSHLGNPPKPVIVTDKLPTETHHGWKFIAFGPDGKLYVPQGAPCNICDRDPNRFALIGRMDPDGNHYEVVARGIRNSVGFAWHPVTHELWFTDNGRDLLGDDIPSDKLSRAPRLGMNFGFPYCHGGDTPDPEFGKDHACSEFTPPVAKLGAHVAALGMRFYDGAMFPADYRNNIFIAEHGSWNRSKKSGYRVVRVIADPDGGNARQEVFAEGWLQPGETVWGRPADVLPLPDGSLLISDDYAGAIYRV
;
A
#
# COMPACT_ATOMS: atom_id res chain seq x y z
N MET A 1 -35.10 -23.25 24.77
CA MET A 1 -34.58 -22.27 23.81
C MET A 1 -35.46 -21.05 23.92
N PRO A 2 -34.98 -19.92 24.41
CA PRO A 2 -35.65 -18.65 24.19
C PRO A 2 -34.86 -17.85 23.16
N GLU A 3 -35.60 -17.25 22.23
CA GLU A 3 -35.16 -16.38 21.18
C GLU A 3 -34.54 -15.08 21.73
N ILE A 4 -33.45 -14.62 21.10
CA ILE A 4 -32.81 -13.35 21.38
C ILE A 4 -33.43 -12.33 20.41
N PRO A 5 -33.92 -11.16 20.85
CA PRO A 5 -34.51 -10.17 19.95
C PRO A 5 -33.44 -9.39 19.15
N GLU A 6 -33.71 -9.21 17.88
CA GLU A 6 -32.94 -8.38 16.94
C GLU A 6 -32.84 -6.93 17.42
N GLY A 7 -31.62 -6.45 17.56
CA GLY A 7 -31.32 -5.05 17.85
C GLY A 7 -31.55 -4.15 16.66
N SER A 8 -32.33 -3.10 16.85
CA SER A 8 -32.64 -2.04 15.88
C SER A 8 -31.39 -1.34 15.33
N PRO A 9 -31.40 -0.92 14.06
CA PRO A 9 -30.24 -0.29 13.44
C PRO A 9 -30.00 1.14 13.97
N VAL A 10 -28.77 1.40 14.41
CA VAL A 10 -28.28 2.72 14.80
C VAL A 10 -28.22 3.59 13.54
N LYS A 11 -29.03 4.64 13.47
CA LYS A 11 -29.01 5.67 12.42
C LYS A 11 -27.71 6.47 12.51
N ARG A 12 -26.90 6.42 11.45
CA ARG A 12 -25.78 7.35 11.23
C ARG A 12 -26.31 8.73 10.84
N PRO A 13 -25.72 9.83 11.33
CA PRO A 13 -26.09 11.16 10.85
C PRO A 13 -25.66 11.36 9.40
N GLN A 14 -26.57 11.85 8.57
CA GLN A 14 -26.33 12.24 7.18
C GLN A 14 -25.59 13.58 7.15
N PRO A 15 -24.63 13.80 6.23
CA PRO A 15 -24.04 15.12 6.03
C PRO A 15 -25.04 16.02 5.28
N THR A 16 -25.20 17.23 5.80
CA THR A 16 -26.00 18.29 5.18
C THR A 16 -25.35 18.76 3.88
N PRO A 17 -26.12 18.97 2.79
CA PRO A 17 -25.58 19.50 1.56
C PRO A 17 -25.36 21.02 1.66
N PHE A 18 -24.12 21.45 1.35
CA PHE A 18 -23.83 22.86 1.09
C PHE A 18 -24.37 23.24 -0.31
N LEU A 19 -25.33 24.15 -0.35
CA LEU A 19 -25.79 24.82 -1.57
C LEU A 19 -24.87 26.02 -1.88
N PRO A 20 -24.38 26.18 -3.11
CA PRO A 20 -23.75 27.42 -3.54
C PRO A 20 -24.83 28.43 -3.93
N ALA A 21 -24.80 29.59 -3.34
CA ALA A 21 -25.65 30.71 -3.70
C ALA A 21 -25.17 31.35 -5.04
N PHE A 22 -25.93 31.15 -6.12
CA PHE A 22 -25.81 31.91 -7.33
C PHE A 22 -26.61 33.21 -7.16
N PHE A 23 -25.95 34.36 -7.23
CA PHE A 23 -26.64 35.64 -7.46
C PHE A 23 -26.41 36.09 -8.89
N LEU A 24 -27.46 35.91 -9.72
CA LEU A 24 -27.66 36.65 -10.95
C LEU A 24 -28.62 37.80 -10.64
N PHE A 25 -28.24 39.04 -10.89
CA PHE A 25 -29.14 40.15 -11.05
C PHE A 25 -28.75 40.96 -12.29
N LEU A 26 -29.47 40.75 -13.38
CA LEU A 26 -29.59 41.70 -14.48
C LEU A 26 -30.87 42.54 -14.25
N ALA A 27 -30.73 43.82 -14.19
CA ALA A 27 -31.84 44.74 -14.46
C ALA A 27 -31.30 45.95 -15.24
N ARG A 28 -31.76 46.06 -16.46
CA ARG A 28 -31.71 47.28 -17.27
C ARG A 28 -32.73 48.27 -16.74
N LEU A 29 -32.38 49.54 -16.64
CA LEU A 29 -33.33 50.64 -16.86
C LEU A 29 -32.56 51.88 -17.29
N THR A 30 -33.03 52.42 -18.40
CA THR A 30 -32.68 53.68 -19.07
C THR A 30 -33.35 54.89 -18.40
N GLY A 31 -32.67 56.04 -18.37
CA GLY A 31 -33.40 57.25 -18.38
C GLY A 31 -32.89 58.44 -17.54
N LEU A 32 -32.37 59.44 -18.26
CA LEU A 32 -32.51 60.92 -18.03
C LEU A 32 -31.66 61.61 -16.94
N ALA A 33 -30.87 62.47 -17.49
CA ALA A 33 -30.04 63.50 -16.87
C ALA A 33 -30.81 64.50 -16.00
N ARG A 34 -30.14 64.94 -14.88
CA ARG A 34 -30.19 66.36 -14.45
C ARG A 34 -28.96 66.66 -13.54
N MET A 35 -28.30 67.73 -13.91
CA MET A 35 -27.17 68.33 -13.18
C MET A 35 -27.56 68.76 -11.75
N ALA A 36 -26.77 68.39 -10.78
CA ALA A 36 -26.63 69.16 -9.56
C ALA A 36 -25.23 69.01 -9.02
N ARG A 37 -24.52 70.17 -8.91
CA ARG A 37 -23.22 70.27 -8.24
C ARG A 37 -23.39 70.07 -6.74
N SER A 38 -22.70 69.08 -6.17
CA SER A 38 -22.49 69.03 -4.73
C SER A 38 -21.16 68.39 -4.39
N ARG A 39 -20.52 68.90 -3.44
CA ARG A 39 -19.18 68.74 -2.87
C ARG A 39 -18.81 67.28 -2.59
N ILE A 40 -17.67 66.86 -3.10
CA ILE A 40 -17.08 65.51 -2.82
C ILE A 40 -16.45 65.53 -1.42
N PRO A 41 -16.84 64.71 -0.47
CA PRO A 41 -16.05 64.43 0.71
C PRO A 41 -14.96 63.43 0.32
N ARG A 42 -13.70 63.73 0.69
CA ARG A 42 -12.57 62.80 0.55
C ARG A 42 -12.83 61.63 1.49
N LEU A 43 -13.24 60.49 0.95
CA LEU A 43 -13.22 59.22 1.65
C LEU A 43 -11.75 58.75 1.64
N ALA A 44 -11.18 58.65 2.83
CA ALA A 44 -9.91 57.96 3.06
C ALA A 44 -10.13 56.47 2.85
N ALA A 45 -9.56 55.91 1.77
CA ALA A 45 -9.53 54.49 1.56
C ALA A 45 -8.54 53.88 2.54
N THR A 46 -9.04 53.29 3.63
CA THR A 46 -8.23 52.45 4.51
C THR A 46 -7.99 51.11 3.78
N ALA A 47 -6.80 50.95 3.22
CA ALA A 47 -6.37 49.67 2.67
C ALA A 47 -6.18 48.69 3.84
N VAL A 48 -7.12 47.75 3.99
CA VAL A 48 -6.98 46.59 4.86
C VAL A 48 -6.02 45.65 4.15
N LEU A 49 -4.74 45.64 4.55
CA LEU A 49 -3.80 44.59 4.19
C LEU A 49 -4.27 43.30 4.87
N ALA A 50 -4.93 42.42 4.08
CA ALA A 50 -5.16 41.05 4.50
C ALA A 50 -3.80 40.34 4.48
N THR A 51 -3.14 40.23 5.62
CA THR A 51 -2.02 39.31 5.79
C THR A 51 -2.55 37.89 5.70
N GLN A 52 -2.37 37.27 4.52
CA GLN A 52 -2.52 35.83 4.39
C GLN A 52 -1.36 35.20 5.14
N THR A 53 -1.63 34.72 6.35
CA THR A 53 -0.73 33.78 7.03
C THR A 53 -0.70 32.50 6.20
N LEU A 54 0.36 32.33 5.38
CA LEU A 54 0.72 31.02 4.89
C LEU A 54 1.04 30.17 6.14
N THR A 55 0.11 29.32 6.53
CA THR A 55 0.42 28.20 7.42
C THR A 55 1.35 27.28 6.64
N ALA A 56 2.65 27.34 6.92
CA ALA A 56 3.59 26.32 6.45
C ALA A 56 3.04 24.96 6.89
N ALA A 57 2.84 24.05 5.95
CA ALA A 57 2.52 22.68 6.29
C ALA A 57 3.61 22.18 7.25
N ALA A 58 3.20 21.62 8.38
CA ALA A 58 4.15 21.10 9.36
C ALA A 58 4.96 19.99 8.69
N SER A 59 6.28 20.11 8.70
CA SER A 59 7.16 19.07 8.18
C SER A 59 6.96 17.76 8.92
N LEU A 60 7.05 16.62 8.20
CA LEU A 60 6.96 15.31 8.82
C LEU A 60 8.08 15.12 9.86
N PRO A 61 7.80 14.55 11.03
CA PRO A 61 8.75 14.47 12.15
C PRO A 61 9.74 13.31 11.96
N ILE A 62 10.52 13.33 10.86
CA ILE A 62 11.46 12.26 10.47
C ILE A 62 12.61 12.10 11.48
N GLU A 63 12.92 13.12 12.26
CA GLU A 63 13.90 13.06 13.36
C GLU A 63 13.50 12.07 14.46
N LYS A 64 12.24 11.65 14.49
CA LYS A 64 11.77 10.59 15.41
C LYS A 64 12.06 9.19 14.91
N ILE A 65 12.40 9.02 13.64
CA ILE A 65 12.75 7.71 13.08
C ILE A 65 14.16 7.33 13.54
N ARG A 66 14.26 6.14 14.08
CA ARG A 66 15.51 5.52 14.50
C ARG A 66 15.93 4.47 13.49
N LEU A 67 17.19 4.52 13.09
CA LEU A 67 17.86 3.62 12.16
C LEU A 67 19.13 3.06 12.82
N PRO A 68 19.69 1.95 12.32
CA PRO A 68 21.02 1.52 12.70
C PRO A 68 22.07 2.60 12.44
N ARG A 69 23.16 2.55 13.19
CA ARG A 69 24.26 3.52 13.06
C ARG A 69 24.79 3.57 11.63
N GLY A 70 24.93 4.77 11.08
CA GLY A 70 25.46 5.01 9.74
C GLY A 70 24.38 5.13 8.66
N PHE A 71 23.12 4.86 8.99
CA PHE A 71 22.01 5.10 8.07
C PHE A 71 21.37 6.45 8.33
N HIS A 72 20.83 7.04 7.26
CA HIS A 72 20.10 8.30 7.29
C HIS A 72 18.78 8.15 6.53
N ILE A 73 17.77 8.92 6.92
CA ILE A 73 16.45 8.94 6.25
C ILE A 73 16.09 10.37 5.89
N GLU A 74 15.53 10.55 4.71
CA GLU A 74 14.99 11.83 4.25
C GLU A 74 13.58 11.64 3.67
N VAL A 75 12.79 12.72 3.62
CA VAL A 75 11.52 12.74 2.89
C VAL A 75 11.86 12.96 1.41
N LEU A 76 11.59 11.97 0.57
CA LEU A 76 11.72 12.07 -0.87
C LEU A 76 10.53 12.85 -1.47
N SER A 77 9.32 12.59 -0.96
CA SER A 77 8.07 13.29 -1.31
C SER A 77 7.06 13.12 -0.18
N ASP A 78 6.28 14.15 0.10
CA ASP A 78 5.12 14.16 0.99
C ASP A 78 3.81 14.50 0.26
N GLU A 79 3.82 14.33 -1.07
CA GLU A 79 2.70 14.64 -1.96
C GLU A 79 2.12 13.40 -2.64
N VAL A 80 2.13 12.24 -1.96
CA VAL A 80 1.61 10.97 -2.48
C VAL A 80 0.56 10.39 -1.52
N PRO A 81 -0.65 10.97 -1.46
CA PRO A 81 -1.69 10.51 -0.56
C PRO A 81 -1.95 9.01 -0.66
N SER A 82 -2.07 8.34 0.50
CA SER A 82 -2.34 6.90 0.60
C SER A 82 -1.36 6.02 -0.18
N ALA A 83 -0.08 6.39 -0.23
CA ALA A 83 0.98 5.71 -0.99
C ALA A 83 1.11 4.23 -0.62
N ARG A 84 1.09 3.34 -1.62
CA ARG A 84 1.17 1.88 -1.44
C ARG A 84 2.35 1.29 -2.21
N ALA A 85 2.10 0.31 -3.07
CA ALA A 85 3.17 -0.35 -3.82
C ALA A 85 3.91 0.61 -4.74
N MET A 86 5.20 0.37 -4.90
CA MET A 86 6.11 1.17 -5.73
C MET A 86 6.77 0.31 -6.80
N THR A 87 7.02 0.90 -7.98
CA THR A 87 7.86 0.32 -9.04
C THR A 87 8.62 1.44 -9.76
N LEU A 88 9.86 1.14 -10.16
CA LEU A 88 10.71 2.11 -10.87
C LEU A 88 10.88 1.68 -12.32
N SER A 89 10.69 2.62 -13.26
CA SER A 89 11.05 2.40 -14.65
C SER A 89 12.53 2.64 -14.91
N PRO A 90 13.10 2.07 -15.99
CA PRO A 90 14.51 2.33 -16.37
C PRO A 90 14.83 3.80 -16.67
N LYS A 91 13.82 4.62 -16.93
CA LYS A 91 13.98 6.08 -17.14
C LYS A 91 13.99 6.88 -15.84
N GLY A 92 13.93 6.22 -14.68
CA GLY A 92 13.92 6.87 -13.37
C GLY A 92 12.56 7.47 -13.01
N ILE A 93 11.46 6.91 -13.51
CA ILE A 93 10.11 7.27 -13.09
C ILE A 93 9.66 6.28 -12.01
N LEU A 94 9.41 6.79 -10.81
CA LEU A 94 8.86 6.04 -9.71
C LEU A 94 7.32 6.08 -9.80
N TYR A 95 6.71 4.96 -10.10
CA TYR A 95 5.26 4.81 -10.08
C TYR A 95 4.82 4.34 -8.70
N VAL A 96 3.76 4.95 -8.17
CA VAL A 96 3.23 4.67 -6.84
C VAL A 96 1.73 4.43 -6.94
N GLY A 97 1.30 3.24 -6.52
CA GLY A 97 -0.10 2.93 -6.32
C GLY A 97 -0.64 3.56 -5.03
N SER A 98 -1.94 3.69 -4.90
CA SER A 98 -2.55 4.29 -3.71
C SER A 98 -3.90 3.63 -3.34
N LEU A 99 -4.45 4.01 -2.19
CA LEU A 99 -5.81 3.64 -1.81
C LEU A 99 -6.83 4.77 -2.06
N ASP A 100 -6.38 5.95 -2.50
CA ASP A 100 -7.23 7.11 -2.75
C ASP A 100 -7.86 7.15 -4.15
N GLY A 101 -7.60 6.12 -4.97
CA GLY A 101 -8.14 6.01 -6.33
C GLY A 101 -7.23 6.56 -7.42
N HIS A 102 -6.03 7.04 -7.06
CA HIS A 102 -5.04 7.57 -7.99
C HIS A 102 -3.82 6.66 -8.13
N VAL A 103 -3.12 6.81 -9.24
CA VAL A 103 -1.77 6.29 -9.45
C VAL A 103 -0.87 7.48 -9.75
N TYR A 104 0.23 7.57 -9.01
CA TYR A 104 1.18 8.67 -9.11
C TYR A 104 2.44 8.25 -9.86
N ALA A 105 3.09 9.21 -10.53
CA ALA A 105 4.42 9.06 -11.07
C ALA A 105 5.30 10.23 -10.58
N LEU A 106 6.46 9.90 -10.05
CA LEU A 106 7.47 10.85 -9.59
C LEU A 106 8.70 10.72 -10.49
N GLU A 107 9.09 11.80 -11.15
CA GLU A 107 10.34 11.85 -11.94
C GLU A 107 11.53 12.00 -10.99
N LEU A 108 12.39 10.99 -10.96
CA LEU A 108 13.60 11.02 -10.14
C LEU A 108 14.80 11.44 -10.96
N ARG A 109 15.51 12.50 -10.51
CA ARG A 109 16.77 12.96 -11.07
C ARG A 109 17.75 13.26 -9.94
N ASN A 110 18.92 12.64 -9.99
CA ASN A 110 19.96 12.81 -8.97
C ASN A 110 19.42 12.61 -7.53
N GLY A 111 18.58 11.61 -7.34
CA GLY A 111 17.99 11.27 -6.03
C GLY A 111 16.92 12.22 -5.53
N ARG A 112 16.39 13.13 -6.36
CA ARG A 112 15.34 14.09 -6.00
C ARG A 112 14.15 13.98 -6.94
N VAL A 113 12.96 14.31 -6.45
CA VAL A 113 11.75 14.45 -7.27
C VAL A 113 11.83 15.78 -8.04
N THR A 114 11.73 15.71 -9.36
CA THR A 114 11.72 16.87 -10.25
C THR A 114 10.38 17.11 -10.95
N GLY A 115 9.48 16.14 -10.88
CA GLY A 115 8.13 16.22 -11.42
C GLY A 115 7.21 15.21 -10.75
N ARG A 116 5.92 15.56 -10.62
CA ARG A 116 4.85 14.71 -10.08
C ARG A 116 3.67 14.72 -11.03
N HIS A 117 3.17 13.56 -11.39
CA HIS A 117 2.04 13.37 -12.30
C HIS A 117 1.01 12.42 -11.70
N ILE A 118 -0.26 12.58 -12.11
CA ILE A 118 -1.32 11.61 -11.85
C ILE A 118 -1.52 10.82 -13.14
N ILE A 119 -1.23 9.52 -13.10
CA ILE A 119 -1.30 8.63 -14.26
C ILE A 119 -2.71 8.09 -14.47
N ALA A 120 -3.41 7.81 -13.38
CA ALA A 120 -4.77 7.32 -13.40
C ALA A 120 -5.58 7.90 -12.24
N SER A 121 -6.90 8.01 -12.44
CA SER A 121 -7.86 8.47 -11.44
C SER A 121 -9.13 7.62 -11.50
N GLY A 122 -9.85 7.53 -10.37
CA GLY A 122 -11.13 6.83 -10.29
C GLY A 122 -11.06 5.32 -10.36
N LEU A 123 -9.88 4.74 -10.17
CA LEU A 123 -9.73 3.30 -9.99
C LEU A 123 -10.06 2.91 -8.54
N GLN A 124 -10.67 1.74 -8.36
CA GLN A 124 -10.99 1.25 -7.02
C GLN A 124 -9.73 0.63 -6.36
N MET A 125 -9.17 1.33 -5.37
CA MET A 125 -7.96 0.91 -4.62
C MET A 125 -6.81 0.47 -5.54
N PRO A 126 -6.26 1.34 -6.42
CA PRO A 126 -5.18 0.98 -7.34
C PRO A 126 -3.84 0.85 -6.60
N ALA A 127 -3.77 -0.06 -5.64
CA ALA A 127 -2.65 -0.21 -4.72
C ALA A 127 -1.39 -0.80 -5.34
N GLY A 128 -1.54 -1.72 -6.30
CA GLY A 128 -0.41 -2.42 -6.91
C GLY A 128 -0.03 -1.83 -8.25
N VAL A 129 1.26 -1.65 -8.45
CA VAL A 129 1.87 -1.17 -9.69
C VAL A 129 3.06 -2.03 -10.06
N ALA A 130 3.22 -2.34 -11.35
CA ALA A 130 4.36 -3.07 -11.87
C ALA A 130 4.75 -2.51 -13.25
N TRP A 131 6.03 -2.18 -13.43
CA TRP A 131 6.56 -1.76 -14.71
C TRP A 131 7.12 -2.99 -15.45
N HIS A 132 6.77 -3.16 -16.72
CA HIS A 132 7.28 -4.25 -17.55
C HIS A 132 7.24 -3.87 -19.03
N ASP A 133 8.34 -4.08 -19.75
CA ASP A 133 8.46 -3.89 -21.21
C ASP A 133 7.88 -2.57 -21.74
N GLY A 134 8.21 -1.45 -21.07
CA GLY A 134 7.78 -0.11 -21.48
C GLY A 134 6.35 0.26 -21.08
N ALA A 135 5.66 -0.59 -20.33
CA ALA A 135 4.31 -0.37 -19.86
C ALA A 135 4.19 -0.42 -18.34
N LEU A 136 3.25 0.34 -17.80
CA LEU A 136 2.85 0.29 -16.41
C LEU A 136 1.58 -0.55 -16.26
N TYR A 137 1.65 -1.59 -15.46
CA TYR A 137 0.49 -2.37 -15.03
C TYR A 137 -0.01 -1.84 -13.70
N VAL A 138 -1.32 -1.73 -13.56
CA VAL A 138 -2.00 -1.21 -12.37
C VAL A 138 -3.10 -2.17 -11.97
N SER A 139 -3.07 -2.65 -10.73
CA SER A 139 -4.16 -3.42 -10.16
C SER A 139 -5.26 -2.51 -9.62
N ALA A 140 -6.51 -2.87 -9.82
CA ALA A 140 -7.64 -2.42 -9.04
C ALA A 140 -8.30 -3.64 -8.37
N VAL A 141 -9.38 -3.45 -7.59
CA VAL A 141 -9.98 -4.58 -6.85
C VAL A 141 -10.32 -5.75 -7.76
N SER A 142 -10.99 -5.51 -8.89
CA SER A 142 -11.50 -6.58 -9.77
C SER A 142 -10.79 -6.69 -11.12
N LYS A 143 -9.80 -5.85 -11.39
CA LYS A 143 -9.15 -5.80 -12.70
C LYS A 143 -7.69 -5.38 -12.62
N ILE A 144 -6.96 -5.69 -13.68
CA ILE A 144 -5.62 -5.15 -13.96
C ILE A 144 -5.71 -4.41 -15.30
N VAL A 145 -5.17 -3.21 -15.33
CA VAL A 145 -5.06 -2.38 -16.55
C VAL A 145 -3.60 -2.09 -16.85
N ARG A 146 -3.30 -1.77 -18.10
CA ARG A 146 -1.95 -1.47 -18.59
C ARG A 146 -1.94 -0.14 -19.35
N PHE A 147 -0.91 0.66 -19.08
CA PHE A 147 -0.62 1.92 -19.77
C PHE A 147 0.64 1.76 -20.60
N ASP A 148 0.49 1.65 -21.92
CA ASP A 148 1.62 1.42 -22.84
C ASP A 148 2.43 2.70 -23.05
N ALA A 149 3.76 2.58 -23.20
CA ALA A 149 4.71 3.68 -23.43
C ALA A 149 4.58 4.85 -22.44
N ILE A 150 4.16 4.58 -21.22
CA ILE A 150 3.77 5.59 -20.22
C ILE A 150 4.89 6.56 -19.85
N ASP A 151 6.15 6.10 -19.81
CA ASP A 151 7.31 6.93 -19.48
C ASP A 151 7.48 8.15 -20.39
N SER A 152 6.87 8.13 -21.57
CA SER A 152 6.92 9.23 -22.55
C SER A 152 5.64 10.07 -22.56
N HIS A 153 4.66 9.75 -21.71
CA HIS A 153 3.32 10.35 -21.73
C HIS A 153 2.81 10.73 -20.34
N LEU A 154 3.69 11.03 -19.38
CA LEU A 154 3.33 11.33 -17.98
C LEU A 154 2.33 12.48 -17.85
N GLY A 155 2.46 13.54 -18.66
CA GLY A 155 1.57 14.69 -18.67
C GLY A 155 0.23 14.47 -19.40
N ASN A 156 0.12 13.42 -20.21
CA ASN A 156 -1.08 13.04 -20.95
C ASN A 156 -1.11 11.51 -21.10
N PRO A 157 -1.42 10.76 -20.03
CA PRO A 157 -1.41 9.31 -20.06
C PRO A 157 -2.35 8.71 -21.11
N PRO A 158 -1.93 7.64 -21.81
CA PRO A 158 -2.78 6.98 -22.78
C PRO A 158 -3.98 6.32 -22.09
N LYS A 159 -5.02 6.02 -22.85
CA LYS A 159 -6.13 5.20 -22.35
C LYS A 159 -5.60 3.82 -21.93
N PRO A 160 -5.96 3.32 -20.73
CA PRO A 160 -5.50 2.02 -20.30
C PRO A 160 -6.11 0.87 -21.12
N VAL A 161 -5.31 -0.14 -21.35
CA VAL A 161 -5.75 -1.43 -21.90
C VAL A 161 -6.15 -2.34 -20.73
N ILE A 162 -7.29 -3.01 -20.83
CA ILE A 162 -7.70 -4.02 -19.83
C ILE A 162 -6.86 -5.28 -20.07
N VAL A 163 -6.08 -5.67 -19.08
CA VAL A 163 -5.35 -6.94 -19.06
C VAL A 163 -6.27 -8.06 -18.60
N THR A 164 -6.98 -7.86 -17.49
CA THR A 164 -8.05 -8.74 -17.01
C THR A 164 -9.05 -7.96 -16.19
N ASP A 165 -10.32 -8.35 -16.24
CA ASP A 165 -11.42 -7.86 -15.39
C ASP A 165 -12.15 -9.01 -14.66
N LYS A 166 -11.48 -10.17 -14.56
CA LYS A 166 -12.04 -11.41 -14.02
C LYS A 166 -11.63 -11.69 -12.56
N LEU A 167 -10.93 -10.76 -11.91
CA LEU A 167 -10.54 -10.91 -10.51
C LEU A 167 -11.76 -10.75 -9.58
N PRO A 168 -11.71 -11.27 -8.33
CA PRO A 168 -12.77 -11.09 -7.35
C PRO A 168 -13.12 -9.61 -7.13
N THR A 169 -14.40 -9.32 -6.91
CA THR A 169 -14.94 -7.97 -6.75
C THR A 169 -15.06 -7.54 -5.29
N GLU A 170 -14.82 -8.45 -4.37
CA GLU A 170 -14.87 -8.23 -2.94
C GLU A 170 -13.78 -7.23 -2.51
N THR A 171 -14.18 -6.24 -1.70
CA THR A 171 -13.29 -5.16 -1.27
C THR A 171 -12.49 -5.52 -0.02
N HIS A 172 -12.97 -6.45 0.81
CA HIS A 172 -12.23 -6.97 1.95
C HIS A 172 -11.01 -7.74 1.43
N HIS A 173 -9.79 -7.33 1.80
CA HIS A 173 -8.52 -7.77 1.21
C HIS A 173 -8.50 -7.68 -0.33
N GLY A 174 -9.24 -6.69 -0.86
CA GLY A 174 -9.44 -6.51 -2.30
C GLY A 174 -8.30 -5.79 -3.01
N TRP A 175 -7.47 -5.00 -2.29
CA TRP A 175 -6.27 -4.38 -2.86
C TRP A 175 -5.23 -5.45 -3.17
N LYS A 176 -4.50 -5.28 -4.26
CA LYS A 176 -3.61 -6.31 -4.78
C LYS A 176 -2.23 -5.71 -5.09
N PHE A 177 -1.21 -6.24 -4.44
CA PHE A 177 0.17 -6.06 -4.90
C PHE A 177 0.36 -6.86 -6.19
N ILE A 178 1.09 -6.34 -7.18
CA ILE A 178 1.41 -7.06 -8.41
C ILE A 178 2.89 -6.89 -8.75
N ALA A 179 3.48 -7.93 -9.31
CA ALA A 179 4.85 -7.88 -9.84
C ALA A 179 5.06 -8.95 -10.91
N PHE A 180 6.02 -8.73 -11.79
CA PHE A 180 6.46 -9.72 -12.76
C PHE A 180 7.51 -10.64 -12.17
N GLY A 181 7.32 -11.95 -12.35
CA GLY A 181 8.27 -12.97 -11.92
C GLY A 181 9.43 -13.14 -12.92
N PRO A 182 10.47 -13.89 -12.50
CA PRO A 182 11.59 -14.22 -13.38
C PRO A 182 11.19 -15.08 -14.59
N ASP A 183 9.99 -15.66 -14.56
CA ASP A 183 9.34 -16.38 -15.66
C ASP A 183 8.59 -15.45 -16.65
N GLY A 184 8.64 -14.12 -16.44
CA GLY A 184 7.95 -13.14 -17.25
C GLY A 184 6.44 -13.05 -17.03
N LYS A 185 5.87 -13.82 -16.07
CA LYS A 185 4.44 -13.78 -15.76
C LYS A 185 4.11 -12.73 -14.71
N LEU A 186 2.89 -12.20 -14.79
CA LEU A 186 2.33 -11.25 -13.83
C LEU A 186 1.70 -12.01 -12.67
N TYR A 187 2.22 -11.81 -11.47
CA TYR A 187 1.70 -12.42 -10.24
C TYR A 187 0.72 -11.47 -9.53
N VAL A 188 -0.35 -12.05 -8.96
CA VAL A 188 -1.40 -11.31 -8.27
C VAL A 188 -1.94 -12.12 -7.09
N PRO A 189 -1.97 -11.58 -5.86
CA PRO A 189 -2.62 -12.20 -4.73
C PRO A 189 -4.13 -11.95 -4.79
N GLN A 190 -4.91 -12.89 -4.29
CA GLN A 190 -6.35 -12.75 -4.10
C GLN A 190 -6.66 -13.13 -2.65
N GLY A 191 -6.78 -12.12 -1.79
CA GLY A 191 -7.00 -12.32 -0.37
C GLY A 191 -8.37 -12.95 -0.06
N ALA A 192 -8.51 -13.52 1.14
CA ALA A 192 -9.78 -14.01 1.63
C ALA A 192 -10.79 -12.85 1.75
N PRO A 193 -12.06 -13.00 1.32
CA PRO A 193 -13.05 -11.93 1.34
C PRO A 193 -13.67 -11.70 2.75
N CYS A 194 -12.98 -12.08 3.80
CA CYS A 194 -13.46 -12.15 5.17
C CYS A 194 -12.28 -12.16 6.15
N ASN A 195 -12.58 -11.98 7.45
CA ASN A 195 -11.57 -12.23 8.49
C ASN A 195 -11.20 -13.72 8.54
N ILE A 196 -12.21 -14.58 8.58
CA ILE A 196 -12.09 -16.04 8.52
C ILE A 196 -13.29 -16.62 7.77
N CYS A 197 -13.06 -17.46 6.79
CA CYS A 197 -14.08 -18.20 6.06
C CYS A 197 -13.42 -19.24 5.16
N ASP A 198 -14.10 -20.32 4.91
CA ASP A 198 -13.77 -21.27 3.86
C ASP A 198 -14.51 -20.85 2.56
N ARG A 199 -13.76 -20.52 1.54
CA ARG A 199 -14.28 -20.09 0.23
C ARG A 199 -13.55 -20.83 -0.88
N ASP A 200 -14.02 -20.69 -2.11
CA ASP A 200 -13.41 -21.32 -3.28
C ASP A 200 -11.89 -21.06 -3.34
N PRO A 201 -11.05 -22.09 -3.13
CA PRO A 201 -9.59 -21.95 -3.07
C PRO A 201 -8.95 -21.68 -4.44
N ASN A 202 -9.74 -21.65 -5.51
CA ASN A 202 -9.29 -21.23 -6.85
C ASN A 202 -9.57 -19.74 -7.11
N ARG A 203 -10.26 -19.06 -6.19
CA ARG A 203 -10.61 -17.63 -6.30
C ARG A 203 -10.09 -16.79 -5.16
N PHE A 204 -9.91 -17.37 -3.95
CA PHE A 204 -9.58 -16.62 -2.74
C PHE A 204 -8.45 -17.30 -1.96
N ALA A 205 -7.82 -16.52 -1.08
CA ALA A 205 -6.74 -16.97 -0.20
C ALA A 205 -5.58 -17.62 -0.97
N LEU A 206 -5.10 -16.96 -2.04
CA LEU A 206 -4.11 -17.51 -2.96
C LEU A 206 -3.19 -16.43 -3.55
N ILE A 207 -2.10 -16.87 -4.16
CA ILE A 207 -1.34 -16.12 -5.16
C ILE A 207 -1.51 -16.83 -6.49
N GLY A 208 -1.95 -16.10 -7.51
CA GLY A 208 -2.03 -16.56 -8.90
C GLY A 208 -1.02 -15.86 -9.79
N ARG A 209 -0.82 -16.36 -11.01
CA ARG A 209 -0.05 -15.70 -12.07
C ARG A 209 -0.73 -15.85 -13.42
N MET A 210 -0.41 -14.96 -14.33
CA MET A 210 -0.94 -14.96 -15.71
C MET A 210 0.12 -14.42 -16.67
N ASP A 211 -0.09 -14.59 -17.95
CA ASP A 211 0.74 -13.93 -18.96
C ASP A 211 0.52 -12.41 -18.94
N PRO A 212 1.45 -11.61 -19.51
CA PRO A 212 1.33 -10.14 -19.51
C PRO A 212 0.05 -9.61 -20.20
N ASP A 213 -0.58 -10.41 -21.05
CA ASP A 213 -1.85 -10.11 -21.72
C ASP A 213 -3.10 -10.55 -20.93
N GLY A 214 -2.92 -11.17 -19.75
CA GLY A 214 -3.99 -11.65 -18.88
C GLY A 214 -4.47 -13.07 -19.18
N ASN A 215 -3.89 -13.75 -20.15
CA ASN A 215 -4.21 -15.13 -20.49
C ASN A 215 -3.49 -16.13 -19.56
N HIS A 216 -3.83 -17.42 -19.67
CA HIS A 216 -3.20 -18.55 -18.98
C HIS A 216 -3.07 -18.35 -17.46
N TYR A 217 -4.15 -17.86 -16.82
CA TYR A 217 -4.19 -17.73 -15.37
C TYR A 217 -4.04 -19.10 -14.70
N GLU A 218 -3.14 -19.19 -13.72
CA GLU A 218 -2.94 -20.38 -12.90
C GLU A 218 -2.68 -20.02 -11.43
N VAL A 219 -3.04 -20.89 -10.50
CA VAL A 219 -2.81 -20.72 -9.06
C VAL A 219 -1.43 -21.23 -8.69
N VAL A 220 -0.61 -20.35 -8.12
CA VAL A 220 0.76 -20.64 -7.68
C VAL A 220 0.77 -21.27 -6.29
N ALA A 221 0.03 -20.70 -5.35
CA ALA A 221 -0.01 -21.12 -3.95
C ALA A 221 -1.36 -20.80 -3.32
N ARG A 222 -1.78 -21.59 -2.33
CA ARG A 222 -3.06 -21.51 -1.64
C ARG A 222 -2.89 -21.36 -0.13
N GLY A 223 -4.01 -21.15 0.57
CA GLY A 223 -4.01 -21.04 2.03
C GLY A 223 -3.31 -19.78 2.54
N ILE A 224 -3.37 -18.70 1.78
CA ILE A 224 -2.73 -17.40 2.02
C ILE A 224 -3.83 -16.39 2.28
N ARG A 225 -4.06 -16.02 3.55
CA ARG A 225 -5.20 -15.17 3.93
C ARG A 225 -5.18 -13.80 3.25
N ASN A 226 -4.06 -13.09 3.35
CA ASN A 226 -3.92 -11.73 2.79
C ASN A 226 -2.45 -11.39 2.58
N SER A 227 -1.90 -11.77 1.44
CA SER A 227 -0.57 -11.31 1.02
C SER A 227 -0.66 -9.95 0.36
N VAL A 228 0.17 -9.00 0.80
CA VAL A 228 0.25 -7.64 0.26
C VAL A 228 1.67 -7.30 -0.21
N GLY A 229 2.56 -8.27 -0.19
CA GLY A 229 3.92 -8.11 -0.67
C GLY A 229 4.58 -9.45 -0.96
N PHE A 230 5.27 -9.52 -2.07
CA PHE A 230 6.06 -10.67 -2.46
C PHE A 230 7.24 -10.27 -3.34
N ALA A 231 8.26 -11.09 -3.36
CA ALA A 231 9.44 -10.95 -4.22
C ALA A 231 10.06 -12.31 -4.49
N TRP A 232 10.98 -12.37 -5.43
CA TRP A 232 11.74 -13.58 -5.73
C TRP A 232 13.12 -13.48 -5.10
N HIS A 233 13.56 -14.58 -4.48
CA HIS A 233 14.90 -14.65 -3.91
C HIS A 233 15.94 -14.45 -5.04
N PRO A 234 16.93 -13.54 -4.87
CA PRO A 234 17.80 -13.13 -5.98
C PRO A 234 18.73 -14.25 -6.50
N VAL A 235 18.93 -15.33 -5.72
CA VAL A 235 19.79 -16.47 -6.09
C VAL A 235 18.97 -17.69 -6.50
N THR A 236 17.91 -18.05 -5.73
CA THR A 236 17.13 -19.27 -6.00
C THR A 236 15.95 -19.04 -6.93
N HIS A 237 15.56 -17.77 -7.15
CA HIS A 237 14.37 -17.36 -7.92
C HIS A 237 13.05 -17.92 -7.39
N GLU A 238 13.03 -18.39 -6.15
CA GLU A 238 11.84 -18.84 -5.46
C GLU A 238 10.98 -17.66 -5.00
N LEU A 239 9.67 -17.83 -5.04
CA LEU A 239 8.72 -16.83 -4.56
C LEU A 239 8.72 -16.79 -3.03
N TRP A 240 8.88 -15.60 -2.46
CA TRP A 240 8.71 -15.30 -1.05
C TRP A 240 7.64 -14.24 -0.87
N PHE A 241 6.83 -14.34 0.19
CA PHE A 241 5.70 -13.44 0.41
C PHE A 241 5.38 -13.25 1.89
N THR A 242 4.82 -12.09 2.22
CA THR A 242 4.21 -11.80 3.52
C THR A 242 2.76 -12.26 3.52
N ASP A 243 2.23 -12.66 4.69
CA ASP A 243 0.82 -13.01 4.86
C ASP A 243 0.32 -12.58 6.24
N ASN A 244 -0.78 -11.83 6.24
CA ASN A 244 -1.41 -11.31 7.45
C ASN A 244 -2.35 -12.35 8.06
N GLY A 245 -2.15 -12.68 9.35
CA GLY A 245 -2.96 -13.61 10.12
C GLY A 245 -4.41 -13.13 10.36
N ARG A 246 -5.28 -14.04 10.82
CA ARG A 246 -6.67 -13.68 11.17
C ARG A 246 -6.68 -12.74 12.39
N ASP A 247 -7.70 -11.89 12.44
CA ASP A 247 -7.95 -11.03 13.58
C ASP A 247 -8.82 -11.71 14.66
N LEU A 248 -8.86 -11.12 15.86
CA LEU A 248 -9.78 -11.44 16.93
C LEU A 248 -9.53 -12.81 17.62
N LEU A 249 -8.27 -13.24 17.68
CA LEU A 249 -7.83 -14.34 18.53
C LEU A 249 -7.01 -13.87 19.76
N GLY A 250 -7.06 -12.57 20.08
CA GLY A 250 -6.32 -11.95 21.15
C GLY A 250 -5.10 -11.14 20.64
N ASP A 251 -4.32 -10.62 21.57
CA ASP A 251 -3.20 -9.72 21.26
C ASP A 251 -2.00 -10.44 20.64
N ASP A 252 -1.73 -11.68 21.04
CA ASP A 252 -0.45 -12.33 20.80
C ASP A 252 -0.49 -13.44 19.75
N ILE A 253 -1.68 -13.79 19.26
CA ILE A 253 -1.89 -14.80 18.23
C ILE A 253 -2.99 -14.38 17.22
N PRO A 254 -2.90 -14.91 15.98
CA PRO A 254 -1.75 -15.59 15.39
C PRO A 254 -0.69 -14.61 14.93
N SER A 255 0.52 -15.09 14.74
CA SER A 255 1.58 -14.29 14.10
C SER A 255 1.31 -14.08 12.62
N ASP A 256 1.55 -12.88 12.11
CA ASP A 256 1.81 -12.64 10.71
C ASP A 256 3.10 -13.35 10.29
N LYS A 257 3.26 -13.65 9.01
CA LYS A 257 4.32 -14.54 8.57
C LYS A 257 5.02 -14.10 7.28
N LEU A 258 6.28 -14.49 7.18
CA LEU A 258 7.05 -14.55 5.94
C LEU A 258 7.12 -16.01 5.50
N SER A 259 6.71 -16.30 4.28
CA SER A 259 6.66 -17.65 3.70
C SER A 259 7.40 -17.70 2.38
N ARG A 260 7.81 -18.90 1.95
CA ARG A 260 8.37 -19.14 0.62
C ARG A 260 7.66 -20.28 -0.11
N ALA A 261 7.53 -20.18 -1.42
CA ALA A 261 6.90 -21.17 -2.28
C ALA A 261 7.89 -21.63 -3.37
N PRO A 262 8.78 -22.59 -3.08
CA PRO A 262 9.77 -23.11 -4.05
C PRO A 262 9.14 -23.92 -5.19
N ARG A 263 7.88 -24.31 -5.09
CA ARG A 263 7.16 -25.07 -6.11
C ARG A 263 5.69 -24.65 -6.16
N LEU A 264 5.06 -24.90 -7.30
CA LEU A 264 3.63 -24.65 -7.48
C LEU A 264 2.75 -25.57 -6.61
N GLY A 265 1.57 -25.09 -6.25
CA GLY A 265 0.53 -25.87 -5.58
C GLY A 265 0.70 -26.03 -4.07
N MET A 266 1.67 -25.34 -3.45
CA MET A 266 1.83 -25.38 -1.97
C MET A 266 0.66 -24.72 -1.25
N ASN A 267 0.31 -25.25 -0.06
CA ASN A 267 -0.75 -24.74 0.80
C ASN A 267 -0.15 -24.23 2.12
N PHE A 268 -0.53 -23.01 2.52
CA PHE A 268 0.01 -22.27 3.68
C PHE A 268 -0.96 -22.17 4.86
N GLY A 269 -2.07 -22.93 4.84
CA GLY A 269 -2.88 -23.29 6.00
C GLY A 269 -4.19 -22.56 6.16
N PHE A 270 -4.39 -21.34 5.64
CA PHE A 270 -5.68 -20.65 5.78
C PHE A 270 -6.81 -21.40 5.03
N PRO A 271 -8.01 -21.59 5.63
CA PRO A 271 -8.48 -21.07 6.92
C PRO A 271 -8.18 -21.94 8.13
N TYR A 272 -7.55 -23.08 8.00
CA TYR A 272 -7.47 -24.14 9.00
C TYR A 272 -6.35 -23.95 10.05
N CYS A 273 -5.23 -23.39 9.63
CA CYS A 273 -4.05 -23.15 10.48
C CYS A 273 -3.45 -21.77 10.23
N HIS A 274 -3.10 -21.06 11.29
CA HIS A 274 -2.51 -19.72 11.26
C HIS A 274 -1.10 -19.72 11.85
N GLY A 275 -0.23 -18.82 11.38
CA GLY A 275 1.14 -18.68 11.90
C GLY A 275 2.00 -19.94 11.80
N GLY A 276 1.48 -21.01 11.18
CA GLY A 276 2.15 -22.30 11.01
C GLY A 276 1.91 -23.30 12.16
N ASP A 277 1.29 -22.88 13.30
CA ASP A 277 1.12 -23.70 14.49
C ASP A 277 -0.13 -23.40 15.32
N THR A 278 -0.96 -22.48 14.90
CA THR A 278 -2.18 -22.08 15.61
C THR A 278 -3.39 -22.63 14.84
N PRO A 279 -4.00 -23.77 15.28
CA PRO A 279 -5.22 -24.26 14.67
C PRO A 279 -6.35 -23.25 14.79
N ASP A 280 -7.14 -23.07 13.73
CA ASP A 280 -8.31 -22.22 13.79
C ASP A 280 -9.39 -22.84 14.69
N PRO A 281 -9.97 -22.11 15.65
CA PRO A 281 -10.96 -22.66 16.57
C PRO A 281 -12.28 -23.09 15.88
N GLU A 282 -12.56 -22.53 14.70
CA GLU A 282 -13.79 -22.82 13.94
C GLU A 282 -13.54 -23.86 12.83
N PHE A 283 -12.48 -23.67 12.03
CA PHE A 283 -12.18 -24.47 10.85
C PHE A 283 -11.08 -25.52 11.05
N GLY A 284 -10.25 -25.39 12.10
CA GLY A 284 -9.05 -26.22 12.29
C GLY A 284 -9.27 -27.59 12.93
N LYS A 285 -10.51 -27.99 13.28
CA LYS A 285 -10.77 -29.19 14.07
C LYS A 285 -10.31 -30.49 13.41
N ASP A 286 -10.46 -30.57 12.10
CA ASP A 286 -10.17 -31.76 11.30
C ASP A 286 -8.83 -31.65 10.53
N HIS A 287 -8.03 -30.63 10.86
CA HIS A 287 -6.78 -30.35 10.17
C HIS A 287 -5.63 -30.11 11.16
N ALA A 288 -4.59 -30.90 11.06
CA ALA A 288 -3.35 -30.64 11.78
C ALA A 288 -2.52 -29.55 11.05
N CYS A 289 -1.93 -28.61 11.80
CA CYS A 289 -1.06 -27.58 11.19
C CYS A 289 0.14 -28.17 10.41
N SER A 290 0.57 -29.41 10.76
CA SER A 290 1.62 -30.14 10.04
C SER A 290 1.26 -30.57 8.61
N GLU A 291 -0.01 -30.48 8.22
CA GLU A 291 -0.46 -30.74 6.85
C GLU A 291 -0.06 -29.60 5.89
N PHE A 292 0.27 -28.43 6.43
CA PHE A 292 0.51 -27.21 5.69
C PHE A 292 1.99 -26.80 5.71
N THR A 293 2.37 -25.99 4.74
CA THR A 293 3.73 -25.44 4.66
C THR A 293 3.95 -24.44 5.81
N PRO A 294 4.96 -24.67 6.67
CA PRO A 294 5.28 -23.74 7.73
C PRO A 294 5.87 -22.44 7.17
N PRO A 295 5.76 -21.30 7.92
CA PRO A 295 6.43 -20.07 7.55
C PRO A 295 7.96 -20.18 7.69
N VAL A 296 8.68 -19.35 6.94
CA VAL A 296 10.11 -19.11 7.14
C VAL A 296 10.35 -18.33 8.43
N ALA A 297 9.53 -17.32 8.69
CA ALA A 297 9.62 -16.52 9.90
C ALA A 297 8.22 -16.10 10.39
N LYS A 298 8.05 -16.11 11.71
CA LYS A 298 6.95 -15.45 12.40
C LYS A 298 7.35 -14.01 12.66
N LEU A 299 6.54 -13.06 12.15
CA LEU A 299 6.86 -11.63 12.22
C LEU A 299 6.26 -10.94 13.46
N GLY A 300 5.42 -11.66 14.21
CA GLY A 300 4.67 -11.14 15.34
C GLY A 300 3.18 -11.00 15.03
N ALA A 301 2.36 -10.98 16.08
CA ALA A 301 0.91 -10.90 15.92
C ALA A 301 0.49 -9.48 15.52
N HIS A 302 -0.36 -9.42 14.48
CA HIS A 302 -1.04 -8.19 14.04
C HIS A 302 -0.10 -7.05 13.60
N VAL A 303 1.14 -7.33 13.22
CA VAL A 303 2.07 -6.29 12.73
C VAL A 303 1.66 -5.74 11.36
N ALA A 304 0.75 -6.42 10.67
CA ALA A 304 0.30 -6.13 9.31
C ALA A 304 1.50 -6.03 8.35
N ALA A 305 2.20 -7.16 8.18
CA ALA A 305 3.32 -7.27 7.27
C ALA A 305 2.84 -7.11 5.82
N LEU A 306 3.25 -6.02 5.15
CA LEU A 306 2.81 -5.66 3.80
C LEU A 306 3.93 -5.85 2.79
N GLY A 307 4.39 -4.77 2.15
CA GLY A 307 5.41 -4.82 1.11
C GLY A 307 6.74 -5.40 1.60
N MET A 308 7.36 -6.21 0.78
CA MET A 308 8.65 -6.82 1.06
C MET A 308 9.54 -6.85 -0.19
N ARG A 309 10.85 -6.68 0.00
CA ARG A 309 11.86 -6.84 -1.06
C ARG A 309 13.13 -7.44 -0.51
N PHE A 310 13.82 -8.21 -1.33
CA PHE A 310 15.22 -8.53 -1.11
C PHE A 310 16.07 -7.29 -1.44
N TYR A 311 17.07 -7.03 -0.61
CA TYR A 311 18.03 -5.97 -0.86
C TYR A 311 19.23 -6.53 -1.63
N ASP A 312 19.39 -6.12 -2.87
CA ASP A 312 20.49 -6.50 -3.77
C ASP A 312 21.47 -5.34 -4.06
N GLY A 313 21.20 -4.16 -3.46
CA GLY A 313 22.02 -2.97 -3.60
C GLY A 313 23.42 -3.09 -3.01
N ALA A 314 24.29 -2.12 -3.32
CA ALA A 314 25.66 -2.06 -2.84
C ALA A 314 25.93 -0.88 -1.89
N MET A 315 24.93 -0.04 -1.59
CA MET A 315 25.10 1.12 -0.70
C MET A 315 25.14 0.71 0.76
N PHE A 316 24.29 -0.23 1.17
CA PHE A 316 24.28 -0.73 2.55
C PHE A 316 25.45 -1.67 2.80
N PRO A 317 25.87 -1.88 4.06
CA PRO A 317 26.90 -2.84 4.41
C PRO A 317 26.66 -4.24 3.81
N ALA A 318 27.73 -4.96 3.50
CA ALA A 318 27.67 -6.23 2.77
C ALA A 318 26.79 -7.31 3.43
N ASP A 319 26.64 -7.27 4.77
CA ASP A 319 25.79 -8.19 5.54
C ASP A 319 24.27 -7.89 5.36
N TYR A 320 23.90 -6.81 4.68
CA TYR A 320 22.54 -6.51 4.29
C TYR A 320 22.12 -7.16 2.96
N ARG A 321 23.09 -7.58 2.16
CA ARG A 321 22.82 -8.14 0.84
C ARG A 321 22.01 -9.44 0.93
N ASN A 322 21.00 -9.56 0.06
CA ASN A 322 20.04 -10.66 0.00
C ASN A 322 19.16 -10.82 1.27
N ASN A 323 19.20 -9.87 2.18
CA ASN A 323 18.23 -9.85 3.28
C ASN A 323 16.90 -9.26 2.82
N ILE A 324 15.86 -9.56 3.57
CA ILE A 324 14.50 -9.15 3.26
C ILE A 324 14.13 -7.94 4.11
N PHE A 325 13.72 -6.85 3.48
CA PHE A 325 13.09 -5.72 4.16
C PHE A 325 11.59 -5.87 4.06
N ILE A 326 10.87 -5.66 5.16
CA ILE A 326 9.42 -5.79 5.26
C ILE A 326 8.84 -4.55 5.93
N ALA A 327 7.86 -3.93 5.29
CA ALA A 327 7.05 -2.88 5.92
C ALA A 327 6.00 -3.51 6.83
N GLU A 328 6.10 -3.28 8.13
CA GLU A 328 5.08 -3.62 9.12
C GLU A 328 4.17 -2.39 9.33
N HIS A 329 3.00 -2.40 8.69
CA HIS A 329 2.06 -1.29 8.64
C HIS A 329 1.44 -0.95 10.00
N GLY A 330 1.35 -1.93 10.88
CA GLY A 330 0.92 -1.77 12.26
C GLY A 330 -0.50 -2.21 12.55
N SER A 331 -0.70 -2.64 13.79
CA SER A 331 -1.92 -3.25 14.29
C SER A 331 -3.10 -2.28 14.38
N TRP A 332 -4.32 -2.81 14.26
CA TRP A 332 -5.56 -2.10 14.55
C TRP A 332 -6.38 -2.77 15.66
N ASN A 333 -6.16 -4.07 15.90
CA ASN A 333 -6.94 -4.91 16.81
C ASN A 333 -6.11 -5.46 17.99
N ARG A 334 -5.15 -4.68 18.48
CA ARG A 334 -4.33 -4.99 19.66
C ARG A 334 -4.55 -3.98 20.78
N SER A 335 -4.50 -4.43 22.04
CA SER A 335 -4.54 -3.57 23.23
C SER A 335 -3.37 -2.60 23.28
N LYS A 336 -2.19 -3.07 22.88
CA LYS A 336 -1.00 -2.24 22.62
C LYS A 336 -0.59 -2.38 21.17
N LYS A 337 -0.43 -1.25 20.49
CA LYS A 337 -0.02 -1.24 19.09
C LYS A 337 1.32 -1.93 18.87
N SER A 338 1.44 -2.65 17.74
CA SER A 338 2.68 -3.28 17.28
C SER A 338 2.86 -3.09 15.78
N GLY A 339 4.09 -3.27 15.25
CA GLY A 339 4.42 -2.91 13.90
C GLY A 339 4.77 -1.42 13.79
N TYR A 340 4.26 -0.72 12.76
CA TYR A 340 4.58 0.68 12.47
C TYR A 340 6.08 0.91 12.29
N ARG A 341 6.73 0.01 11.55
CA ARG A 341 8.20 -0.01 11.39
C ARG A 341 8.58 -0.75 10.11
N VAL A 342 9.84 -0.70 9.77
CA VAL A 342 10.44 -1.58 8.78
C VAL A 342 11.36 -2.55 9.50
N VAL A 343 11.25 -3.82 9.19
CA VAL A 343 12.11 -4.88 9.73
C VAL A 343 13.00 -5.45 8.64
N ARG A 344 14.17 -5.98 9.07
CA ARG A 344 15.07 -6.77 8.28
C ARG A 344 14.95 -8.23 8.72
N VAL A 345 14.68 -9.13 7.78
CA VAL A 345 14.75 -10.57 8.03
C VAL A 345 16.00 -11.12 7.34
N ILE A 346 16.80 -11.83 8.10
CA ILE A 346 18.00 -12.51 7.66
C ILE A 346 17.65 -13.99 7.67
N ALA A 347 17.81 -14.66 6.53
CA ALA A 347 17.51 -16.08 6.37
C ALA A 347 18.48 -16.70 5.34
N ASP A 348 18.71 -17.98 5.48
CA ASP A 348 19.40 -18.75 4.44
C ASP A 348 18.52 -18.84 3.16
N PRO A 349 19.10 -19.09 1.99
CA PRO A 349 18.34 -19.18 0.74
C PRO A 349 17.24 -20.24 0.74
N ASP A 350 17.37 -21.27 1.58
CA ASP A 350 16.35 -22.33 1.78
C ASP A 350 15.33 -21.97 2.88
N GLY A 351 15.43 -20.79 3.48
CA GLY A 351 14.56 -20.32 4.56
C GLY A 351 15.03 -20.74 5.96
N GLY A 352 16.17 -21.42 6.09
CA GLY A 352 16.77 -21.78 7.37
C GLY A 352 17.31 -20.56 8.13
N ASN A 353 17.56 -20.75 9.42
CA ASN A 353 18.21 -19.78 10.33
C ASN A 353 17.59 -18.37 10.31
N ALA A 354 16.28 -18.27 10.04
CA ALA A 354 15.60 -16.99 9.92
C ALA A 354 15.58 -16.23 11.25
N ARG A 355 16.00 -14.95 11.22
CA ARG A 355 15.90 -14.03 12.36
C ARG A 355 15.46 -12.65 11.89
N GLN A 356 14.71 -11.96 12.73
CA GLN A 356 14.16 -10.64 12.46
C GLN A 356 14.87 -9.59 13.32
N GLU A 357 15.16 -8.44 12.72
CA GLU A 357 15.73 -7.26 13.37
C GLU A 357 14.93 -6.02 12.97
N VAL A 358 14.79 -5.04 13.89
CA VAL A 358 14.19 -3.74 13.55
C VAL A 358 15.22 -2.95 12.73
N PHE A 359 14.79 -2.45 11.57
CA PHE A 359 15.61 -1.60 10.71
C PHE A 359 15.27 -0.12 10.84
N ALA A 360 13.98 0.24 10.74
CA ALA A 360 13.52 1.61 10.93
C ALA A 360 12.26 1.62 11.79
N GLU A 361 12.23 2.42 12.84
CA GLU A 361 11.09 2.57 13.73
C GLU A 361 10.95 4.01 14.21
N GLY A 362 9.77 4.39 14.72
CA GLY A 362 9.51 5.73 15.21
C GLY A 362 8.24 6.36 14.63
N TRP A 363 7.54 5.69 13.74
CA TRP A 363 6.18 6.09 13.32
C TRP A 363 5.15 5.92 14.42
N LEU A 364 5.33 4.93 15.29
CA LEU A 364 4.60 4.78 16.55
C LEU A 364 5.41 5.42 17.68
N GLN A 365 4.77 6.33 18.41
CA GLN A 365 5.35 7.09 19.51
C GLN A 365 4.84 6.60 20.87
N PRO A 366 5.52 6.92 21.99
CA PRO A 366 4.99 6.73 23.32
C PRO A 366 3.57 7.30 23.46
N GLY A 367 2.69 6.60 24.18
CA GLY A 367 1.28 6.98 24.31
C GLY A 367 0.43 6.57 23.11
N GLU A 368 0.88 5.61 22.29
CA GLU A 368 0.14 5.00 21.19
C GLU A 368 -0.20 5.98 20.04
N THR A 369 0.50 7.14 19.97
CA THR A 369 0.32 8.11 18.89
C THR A 369 1.05 7.63 17.64
N VAL A 370 0.35 7.62 16.50
CA VAL A 370 0.87 7.21 15.20
C VAL A 370 0.89 8.41 14.28
N TRP A 371 2.02 8.67 13.61
CA TRP A 371 2.13 9.74 12.61
C TRP A 371 2.43 9.24 11.20
N GLY A 372 2.75 7.95 11.04
CA GLY A 372 2.98 7.31 9.76
C GLY A 372 2.80 5.79 9.84
N ARG A 373 2.63 5.15 8.69
CA ARG A 373 2.42 3.70 8.54
C ARG A 373 3.16 3.20 7.31
N PRO A 374 4.35 2.59 7.45
CA PRO A 374 5.07 1.99 6.32
C PRO A 374 4.22 0.96 5.57
N ALA A 375 4.17 1.07 4.23
CA ALA A 375 3.31 0.22 3.41
C ALA A 375 4.09 -0.65 2.40
N ASP A 376 5.13 -0.11 1.76
CA ASP A 376 6.00 -0.87 0.85
C ASP A 376 7.46 -0.41 1.01
N VAL A 377 8.37 -1.24 0.55
CA VAL A 377 9.81 -0.95 0.46
C VAL A 377 10.29 -1.22 -0.96
N LEU A 378 11.22 -0.42 -1.48
CA LEU A 378 11.76 -0.59 -2.82
C LEU A 378 13.25 -0.21 -2.86
N PRO A 379 14.17 -1.16 -3.04
CA PRO A 379 15.57 -0.86 -3.35
C PRO A 379 15.68 -0.14 -4.70
N LEU A 380 16.50 0.91 -4.74
CA LEU A 380 16.82 1.63 -5.96
C LEU A 380 18.15 1.15 -6.57
N PRO A 381 18.39 1.38 -7.87
CA PRO A 381 19.65 1.00 -8.53
C PRO A 381 20.90 1.65 -7.93
N ASP A 382 20.77 2.79 -7.26
CA ASP A 382 21.88 3.45 -6.54
C ASP A 382 22.18 2.82 -5.18
N GLY A 383 21.38 1.84 -4.77
CA GLY A 383 21.51 1.11 -3.51
C GLY A 383 20.74 1.71 -2.34
N SER A 384 20.07 2.86 -2.50
CA SER A 384 19.17 3.39 -1.48
C SER A 384 17.87 2.57 -1.39
N LEU A 385 17.17 2.66 -0.26
CA LEU A 385 15.90 2.00 -0.02
C LEU A 385 14.79 3.04 0.12
N LEU A 386 13.74 2.93 -0.69
CA LEU A 386 12.52 3.71 -0.51
C LEU A 386 11.56 2.99 0.44
N ILE A 387 10.79 3.80 1.19
CA ILE A 387 9.71 3.34 2.06
C ILE A 387 8.49 4.20 1.74
N SER A 388 7.37 3.58 1.33
CA SER A 388 6.10 4.29 1.20
C SER A 388 5.34 4.29 2.51
N ASP A 389 4.56 5.34 2.73
CA ASP A 389 3.75 5.56 3.94
C ASP A 389 2.37 6.08 3.51
N ASP A 390 1.34 5.26 3.67
CA ASP A 390 0.00 5.59 3.22
C ASP A 390 -0.75 6.52 4.18
N TYR A 391 -0.34 6.56 5.45
CA TYR A 391 -0.94 7.42 6.46
C TYR A 391 -0.39 8.84 6.38
N ALA A 392 0.92 8.99 6.25
CA ALA A 392 1.57 10.29 6.09
C ALA A 392 1.47 10.83 4.65
N GLY A 393 1.12 9.99 3.66
CA GLY A 393 1.12 10.38 2.25
C GLY A 393 2.52 10.62 1.70
N ALA A 394 3.51 9.88 2.19
CA ALA A 394 4.92 10.15 1.95
C ALA A 394 5.69 8.97 1.37
N ILE A 395 6.80 9.30 0.74
CA ILE A 395 7.87 8.37 0.37
C ILE A 395 9.14 8.85 1.07
N TYR A 396 9.76 7.96 1.82
CA TYR A 396 11.05 8.19 2.46
C TYR A 396 12.16 7.50 1.67
N ARG A 397 13.40 7.98 1.83
CA ARG A 397 14.61 7.40 1.27
C ARG A 397 15.65 7.20 2.37
N VAL A 398 16.19 6.00 2.44
CA VAL A 398 17.27 5.62 3.35
C VAL A 398 18.53 5.35 2.55
#